data_764374acd45c723800fea8802a6d5251
#
_entry.id   764374acd45c723800fea8802a6d5251
#
_cell.length_a   1.000
_cell.length_b   1.000
_cell.length_c   1.000
_cell.angle_alpha   90.00
_cell.angle_beta   90.00
_cell.angle_gamma   90.00
#
_symmetry.space_group_name_H-M   'P 1'
#
loop_
_entity.id
_entity.type
_entity.pdbx_description
1 polymer ?
#
loop_
_entity_poly.entity_id
_entity_poly.type
_entity_poly.pdbx_seq_one_letter_code
_entity_poly.pdbx_strand_id
1 'polypeptide(L)'
;MTLLTDNLTAIDRQLSNRHIDLDPEGYLIIYVDREAGLICAKHYTNTIDDRGLAVDPETGKVIPAKGSVPRRNTTLFTGRTAKELCVKVLEQTQPSPVTMLDHAAYLGREFVRAEIALLSGEEYIQD
;
A
#
# COMPACT_ATOMS: atom_id res chain seq x y z
N MET A 1 3.68 -24.08 -5.18
CA MET A 1 4.63 -23.77 -6.22
C MET A 1 5.68 -22.80 -5.69
N THR A 2 6.84 -23.35 -5.34
CA THR A 2 7.89 -22.60 -4.65
C THR A 2 8.43 -21.45 -5.51
N LEU A 3 8.63 -21.71 -6.80
CA LEU A 3 9.19 -20.72 -7.72
C LEU A 3 8.34 -19.46 -7.80
N LEU A 4 7.03 -19.60 -7.88
CA LEU A 4 6.13 -18.47 -7.92
C LEU A 4 6.15 -17.70 -6.60
N THR A 5 6.17 -18.41 -5.48
CA THR A 5 6.26 -17.80 -4.16
C THR A 5 7.57 -17.03 -3.99
N ASP A 6 8.68 -17.63 -4.42
CA ASP A 6 9.99 -16.97 -4.35
C ASP A 6 10.02 -15.71 -5.21
N ASN A 7 9.43 -15.75 -6.41
CA ASN A 7 9.34 -14.56 -7.26
C ASN A 7 8.50 -13.46 -6.63
N LEU A 8 7.36 -13.79 -6.04
CA LEU A 8 6.51 -12.82 -5.36
C LEU A 8 7.23 -12.17 -4.17
N THR A 9 7.97 -12.97 -3.39
CA THR A 9 8.75 -12.45 -2.27
C THR A 9 9.85 -11.50 -2.75
N ALA A 10 10.54 -11.85 -3.83
CA ALA A 10 11.57 -11.00 -4.41
C ALA A 10 10.97 -9.70 -4.94
N ILE A 11 9.81 -9.76 -5.58
CA ILE A 11 9.10 -8.59 -6.09
C ILE A 11 8.67 -7.68 -4.95
N ASP A 12 8.07 -8.24 -3.90
CA ASP A 12 7.66 -7.47 -2.72
C ASP A 12 8.85 -6.75 -2.10
N ARG A 13 9.99 -7.43 -2.03
CA ARG A 13 11.21 -6.85 -1.49
C ARG A 13 11.72 -5.69 -2.36
N GLN A 14 11.69 -5.87 -3.68
CA GLN A 14 12.08 -4.81 -4.60
C GLN A 14 11.15 -3.61 -4.50
N LEU A 15 9.84 -3.86 -4.41
CA LEU A 15 8.87 -2.79 -4.25
C LEU A 15 9.08 -2.03 -2.93
N SER A 16 9.32 -2.75 -1.85
CA SER A 16 9.62 -2.13 -0.55
C SER A 16 10.87 -1.26 -0.61
N ASN A 17 11.93 -1.73 -1.27
CA ASN A 17 13.14 -0.96 -1.45
C ASN A 17 12.89 0.30 -2.27
N ARG A 18 12.08 0.20 -3.32
CA ARG A 18 11.71 1.35 -4.14
C ARG A 18 10.89 2.37 -3.36
N HIS A 19 9.97 1.91 -2.53
CA HIS A 19 9.21 2.78 -1.64
C HIS A 19 10.13 3.59 -0.72
N ILE A 20 11.17 2.95 -0.21
CA ILE A 20 12.13 3.61 0.67
C ILE A 20 13.04 4.56 -0.11
N ASP A 21 13.55 4.12 -1.25
CA ASP A 21 14.59 4.82 -1.98
C ASP A 21 14.08 5.88 -2.94
N LEU A 22 13.10 5.55 -3.77
CA LEU A 22 12.71 6.43 -4.87
C LEU A 22 11.21 6.46 -5.15
N ASP A 23 10.47 5.51 -4.58
CA ASP A 23 9.09 5.34 -5.01
C ASP A 23 8.19 6.45 -4.49
N PRO A 24 7.65 7.27 -5.39
CA PRO A 24 6.73 8.34 -5.03
C PRO A 24 5.37 7.82 -4.55
N GLU A 25 5.03 6.60 -4.91
CA GLU A 25 3.68 6.06 -4.68
C GLU A 25 3.48 5.63 -3.24
N GLY A 26 4.57 5.32 -2.53
CA GLY A 26 4.47 4.96 -1.14
C GLY A 26 4.05 3.51 -0.92
N TYR A 27 3.29 3.26 0.11
CA TYR A 27 2.88 1.91 0.49
C TYR A 27 1.51 1.94 1.18
N LEU A 28 0.89 0.77 1.27
CA LEU A 28 -0.39 0.61 1.95
C LEU A 28 -0.22 -0.24 3.21
N ILE A 29 -0.78 0.24 4.31
CA ILE A 29 -0.91 -0.52 5.56
C ILE A 29 -2.32 -1.05 5.63
N ILE A 30 -2.46 -2.37 5.69
CA ILE A 30 -3.76 -3.05 5.68
C ILE A 30 -4.08 -3.55 7.08
N TYR A 31 -5.30 -3.31 7.53
CA TYR A 31 -5.76 -3.78 8.83
C TYR A 31 -7.28 -4.00 8.81
N VAL A 32 -7.76 -4.66 9.85
CA VAL A 32 -9.19 -4.94 10.03
C VAL A 32 -9.72 -4.10 11.18
N ASP A 33 -10.79 -3.38 10.92
CA ASP A 33 -11.56 -2.67 11.96
C ASP A 33 -12.79 -3.50 12.30
N ARG A 34 -12.71 -4.26 13.37
CA ARG A 34 -13.77 -5.21 13.74
C ARG A 34 -15.02 -4.52 14.24
N GLU A 35 -14.88 -3.40 14.93
CA GLU A 35 -16.05 -2.65 15.40
C GLU A 35 -16.89 -2.13 14.25
N ALA A 36 -16.24 -1.61 13.22
CA ALA A 36 -16.91 -1.10 12.03
C ALA A 36 -17.29 -2.20 11.03
N GLY A 37 -16.70 -3.39 11.14
CA GLY A 37 -16.89 -4.46 10.18
C GLY A 37 -16.24 -4.16 8.84
N LEU A 38 -15.07 -3.53 8.86
CA LEU A 38 -14.39 -3.05 7.66
C LEU A 38 -12.98 -3.60 7.54
N ILE A 39 -12.55 -3.80 6.30
CA ILE A 39 -11.14 -3.90 5.96
C ILE A 39 -10.66 -2.50 5.57
N CYS A 40 -9.47 -2.15 6.02
CA CYS A 40 -8.93 -0.81 5.85
C CYS A 40 -7.56 -0.87 5.20
N ALA A 41 -7.26 0.12 4.38
CA ALA A 41 -5.94 0.29 3.79
C ALA A 41 -5.56 1.77 3.85
N LYS A 42 -4.52 2.08 4.60
CA LYS A 42 -3.97 3.44 4.67
C LYS A 42 -2.86 3.58 3.65
N HIS A 43 -3.00 4.54 2.76
CA HIS A 43 -1.99 4.84 1.76
C HIS A 43 -1.04 5.91 2.27
N TYR A 44 0.23 5.57 2.37
CA TYR A 44 1.30 6.47 2.79
C TYR A 44 2.17 6.80 1.59
N THR A 45 2.24 8.05 1.22
CA THR A 45 3.08 8.52 0.13
C THR A 45 3.54 9.95 0.39
N ASN A 46 4.28 10.48 -0.56
CA ASN A 46 4.79 11.85 -0.50
C ASN A 46 4.31 12.63 -1.72
N THR A 47 4.43 13.96 -1.65
CA THR A 47 4.27 14.84 -2.81
C THR A 47 5.46 14.64 -3.74
N ILE A 48 5.19 14.56 -5.05
CA ILE A 48 6.21 14.29 -6.06
C ILE A 48 6.43 15.55 -6.88
N ASP A 49 7.70 15.91 -7.08
CA ASP A 49 8.05 17.06 -7.91
C ASP A 49 8.15 16.69 -9.40
N ASP A 50 8.46 17.68 -10.24
CA ASP A 50 8.55 17.50 -11.69
C ASP A 50 9.65 16.53 -12.10
N ARG A 51 10.62 16.28 -11.23
CA ARG A 51 11.72 15.34 -11.49
C ARG A 51 11.38 13.92 -11.04
N GLY A 52 10.19 13.70 -10.47
CA GLY A 52 9.79 12.41 -9.92
C GLY A 52 10.34 12.11 -8.54
N LEU A 53 10.82 13.12 -7.83
CA LEU A 53 11.38 12.96 -6.48
C LEU A 53 10.34 13.29 -5.43
N ALA A 54 10.39 12.58 -4.31
CA ALA A 54 9.55 12.86 -3.15
C ALA A 54 10.05 14.13 -2.46
N VAL A 55 9.14 15.05 -2.19
CA VAL A 55 9.47 16.33 -1.56
C VAL A 55 8.50 16.66 -0.43
N ASP A 56 8.99 17.45 0.52
CA ASP A 56 8.13 18.02 1.55
C ASP A 56 7.22 19.08 0.89
N PRO A 57 5.90 18.95 1.01
CA PRO A 57 4.97 19.87 0.36
C PRO A 57 5.05 21.31 0.90
N GLU A 58 5.53 21.49 2.12
CA GLU A 58 5.63 22.81 2.74
C GLU A 58 6.92 23.54 2.35
N THR A 59 8.02 22.82 2.26
CA THR A 59 9.36 23.41 2.02
C THR A 59 9.87 23.18 0.61
N GLY A 60 9.33 22.20 -0.12
CA GLY A 60 9.82 21.80 -1.43
C GLY A 60 11.15 21.05 -1.40
N LYS A 61 11.66 20.74 -0.22
CA LYS A 61 12.93 20.03 -0.09
C LYS A 61 12.76 18.55 -0.39
N VAL A 62 13.74 17.98 -1.09
CA VAL A 62 13.77 16.55 -1.38
C VAL A 62 13.89 15.75 -0.09
N ILE A 63 13.03 14.75 0.05
CA ILE A 63 13.06 13.82 1.17
C ILE A 63 14.15 12.78 0.89
N PRO A 64 15.07 12.55 1.85
CA PRO A 64 16.14 11.55 1.66
C PRO A 64 15.61 10.16 1.34
N ALA A 65 16.34 9.45 0.51
CA ALA A 65 15.96 8.14 0.02
C ALA A 65 15.75 7.11 1.13
N LYS A 66 16.55 7.10 2.16
CA LYS A 66 16.35 6.19 3.31
C LYS A 66 15.94 6.99 4.51
N GLY A 67 14.65 7.06 4.63
CA GLY A 67 13.92 7.97 5.41
C GLY A 67 14.15 8.02 6.87
N SER A 68 14.77 9.07 7.22
CA SER A 68 14.55 9.69 8.50
C SER A 68 13.18 10.38 8.58
N VAL A 69 12.50 10.59 7.45
CA VAL A 69 11.18 11.23 7.41
C VAL A 69 10.15 10.21 6.94
N PRO A 70 9.19 9.84 7.80
CA PRO A 70 8.14 8.91 7.40
C PRO A 70 7.23 9.55 6.35
N ARG A 71 6.71 8.72 5.44
CA ARG A 71 5.70 9.14 4.48
C ARG A 71 4.42 9.50 5.20
N ARG A 72 3.70 10.45 4.66
CA ARG A 72 2.43 10.90 5.24
C ARG A 72 1.28 10.01 4.78
N ASN A 73 0.31 9.81 5.66
CA ASN A 73 -0.94 9.18 5.30
C ASN A 73 -1.72 10.14 4.40
N THR A 74 -1.96 9.75 3.16
CA THR A 74 -2.68 10.59 2.19
C THR A 74 -4.12 10.18 2.02
N THR A 75 -4.44 8.90 2.16
CA THR A 75 -5.78 8.40 1.92
C THR A 75 -6.04 7.17 2.78
N LEU A 76 -7.25 7.08 3.31
CA LEU A 76 -7.75 5.87 3.96
C LEU A 76 -8.83 5.26 3.07
N PHE A 77 -8.59 4.04 2.64
CA PHE A 77 -9.59 3.24 1.92
C PHE A 77 -10.24 2.27 2.88
N THR A 78 -11.56 2.11 2.77
CA THR A 78 -12.30 1.15 3.58
C THR A 78 -13.28 0.39 2.70
N GLY A 79 -13.55 -0.86 3.06
CA GLY A 79 -14.52 -1.69 2.38
C GLY A 79 -14.95 -2.84 3.27
N ARG A 80 -16.10 -3.41 2.96
CA ARG A 80 -16.60 -4.59 3.67
C ARG A 80 -16.04 -5.88 3.10
N THR A 81 -15.65 -5.83 1.84
CA THR A 81 -15.11 -6.97 1.12
C THR A 81 -13.83 -6.59 0.40
N ALA A 82 -13.04 -7.60 0.06
CA ALA A 82 -11.82 -7.41 -0.72
C ALA A 82 -12.12 -6.74 -2.07
N LYS A 83 -13.19 -7.15 -2.72
CA LYS A 83 -13.59 -6.59 -4.02
C LYS A 83 -13.89 -5.10 -3.91
N GLU A 84 -14.66 -4.70 -2.91
CA GLU A 84 -15.01 -3.30 -2.68
C GLU A 84 -13.75 -2.45 -2.45
N LEU A 85 -12.85 -2.96 -1.63
CA LEU A 85 -11.60 -2.27 -1.33
C LEU A 85 -10.70 -2.17 -2.56
N CYS A 86 -10.60 -3.25 -3.35
CA CYS A 86 -9.84 -3.24 -4.60
C CYS A 86 -10.35 -2.17 -5.56
N VAL A 87 -11.65 -2.07 -5.74
CA VAL A 87 -12.25 -1.07 -6.63
C VAL A 87 -11.88 0.33 -6.19
N LYS A 88 -12.01 0.62 -4.90
CA LYS A 88 -11.69 1.96 -4.37
C LYS A 88 -10.21 2.31 -4.55
N VAL A 89 -9.33 1.36 -4.29
CA VAL A 89 -7.89 1.57 -4.45
C VAL A 89 -7.53 1.83 -5.92
N LEU A 90 -8.10 1.07 -6.84
CA LEU A 90 -7.82 1.20 -8.26
C LEU A 90 -8.40 2.49 -8.87
N GLU A 91 -9.48 3.01 -8.31
CA GLU A 91 -10.06 4.27 -8.77
C GLU A 91 -9.23 5.49 -8.38
N GLN A 92 -8.38 5.37 -7.37
CA GLN A 92 -7.54 6.47 -6.93
C GLN A 92 -6.42 6.73 -7.93
N THR A 93 -6.43 7.92 -8.52
CA THR A 93 -5.48 8.27 -9.58
C THR A 93 -4.39 9.25 -9.14
N GLN A 94 -4.62 10.02 -8.06
CA GLN A 94 -3.68 11.05 -7.63
C GLN A 94 -3.62 11.12 -6.08
N PRO A 95 -2.55 10.65 -5.46
CA PRO A 95 -1.49 9.82 -6.04
C PRO A 95 -1.98 8.39 -6.28
N SER A 96 -1.46 7.74 -7.29
CA SER A 96 -1.86 6.37 -7.57
C SER A 96 -1.21 5.43 -6.54
N PRO A 97 -2.00 4.63 -5.82
CA PRO A 97 -1.44 3.67 -4.87
C PRO A 97 -0.90 2.41 -5.54
N VAL A 98 -1.23 2.19 -6.80
CA VAL A 98 -0.86 0.98 -7.55
C VAL A 98 -0.44 1.38 -8.95
N THR A 99 0.81 1.08 -9.31
CA THR A 99 1.33 1.31 -10.66
C THR A 99 1.94 0.07 -11.28
N MET A 100 2.12 -0.99 -10.50
CA MET A 100 2.73 -2.23 -10.97
C MET A 100 1.80 -3.40 -10.73
N LEU A 101 1.74 -4.31 -11.72
CA LEU A 101 0.88 -5.48 -11.64
C LEU A 101 1.19 -6.36 -10.44
N ASP A 102 2.46 -6.52 -10.12
CA ASP A 102 2.87 -7.35 -8.99
C ASP A 102 2.39 -6.79 -7.66
N HIS A 103 2.43 -5.47 -7.52
CA HIS A 103 1.90 -4.82 -6.33
C HIS A 103 0.37 -4.98 -6.26
N ALA A 104 -0.30 -4.86 -7.40
CA ALA A 104 -1.75 -5.09 -7.46
C ALA A 104 -2.11 -6.51 -7.03
N ALA A 105 -1.36 -7.50 -7.48
CA ALA A 105 -1.58 -8.89 -7.10
C ALA A 105 -1.35 -9.12 -5.60
N TYR A 106 -0.30 -8.53 -5.06
CA TYR A 106 -0.02 -8.57 -3.63
C TYR A 106 -1.17 -7.97 -2.82
N LEU A 107 -1.63 -6.80 -3.18
CA LEU A 107 -2.74 -6.13 -2.49
C LEU A 107 -4.02 -6.93 -2.58
N GLY A 108 -4.33 -7.48 -3.75
CA GLY A 108 -5.50 -8.33 -3.93
C GLY A 108 -5.48 -9.54 -2.99
N ARG A 109 -4.36 -10.20 -2.89
CA ARG A 109 -4.17 -11.32 -1.96
C ARG A 109 -4.38 -10.87 -0.51
N GLU A 110 -3.78 -9.75 -0.11
CA GLU A 110 -3.87 -9.27 1.26
C GLU A 110 -5.28 -8.79 1.60
N PHE A 111 -5.98 -8.18 0.68
CA PHE A 111 -7.37 -7.79 0.91
C PHE A 111 -8.26 -9.00 1.12
N VAL A 112 -8.05 -10.09 0.36
CA VAL A 112 -8.80 -11.34 0.55
C VAL A 112 -8.47 -11.95 1.92
N ARG A 113 -7.21 -11.97 2.32
CA ARG A 113 -6.80 -12.48 3.62
C ARG A 113 -7.44 -11.68 4.75
N ALA A 114 -7.49 -10.36 4.61
CA ALA A 114 -8.12 -9.48 5.59
C ALA A 114 -9.63 -9.73 5.69
N GLU A 115 -10.29 -9.93 4.55
CA GLU A 115 -11.71 -10.26 4.53
C GLU A 115 -11.99 -11.59 5.22
N ILE A 116 -11.20 -12.61 4.95
CA ILE A 116 -11.33 -13.91 5.61
C ILE A 116 -11.16 -13.76 7.12
N ALA A 117 -10.16 -13.01 7.56
CA ALA A 117 -9.94 -12.77 8.97
C ALA A 117 -11.11 -12.02 9.63
N LEU A 118 -11.66 -11.03 8.93
CA LEU A 118 -12.81 -10.28 9.41
C LEU A 118 -14.03 -11.21 9.61
N LEU A 119 -14.29 -12.09 8.66
CA LEU A 119 -15.43 -13.00 8.71
C LEU A 119 -15.25 -14.13 9.71
N SER A 120 -14.03 -14.62 9.88
CA SER A 120 -13.74 -15.75 10.78
C SER A 120 -13.47 -15.33 12.22
N GLY A 121 -13.27 -14.04 12.46
CA GLY A 121 -12.88 -13.54 13.77
C GLY A 121 -11.41 -13.76 14.12
N GLU A 122 -10.61 -14.19 13.16
CA GLU A 122 -9.17 -14.38 13.35
C GLU A 122 -8.42 -13.05 13.25
N GLU A 123 -7.23 -13.02 13.86
CA GLU A 123 -6.36 -11.87 13.74
C GLU A 123 -5.79 -11.78 12.32
N TYR A 124 -5.79 -10.57 11.75
CA TYR A 124 -5.15 -10.32 10.47
C TYR A 124 -3.80 -9.65 10.68
N ILE A 125 -2.77 -10.23 10.07
CA ILE A 125 -1.42 -9.66 10.04
C ILE A 125 -1.00 -9.59 8.58
N GLN A 126 -0.70 -8.38 8.13
CA GLN A 126 -0.22 -8.14 6.76
C GLN A 126 1.14 -8.81 6.55
N ASP A 127 1.28 -9.46 5.43
CA ASP A 127 2.50 -10.18 5.06
C ASP A 127 3.64 -9.24 4.63
#